data_ecf3b7e95db5a8169e575d1d259cdb8a
#
_entry.id   ecf3b7e95db5a8169e575d1d259cdb8a
#
_cell.length_a   1.000
_cell.length_b   1.000
_cell.length_c   1.000
_cell.angle_alpha   90.00
_cell.angle_beta   90.00
_cell.angle_gamma   90.00
#
_symmetry.space_group_name_H-M   'P 1'
#
loop_
_entity.id
_entity.type
_entity.pdbx_description
1 polymer ?
#
loop_
_entity_poly.entity_id
_entity_poly.type
_entity_poly.pdbx_seq_one_letter_code
_entity_poly.pdbx_strand_id
1 'polypeptide(L)'
;MTAPAGIDPRGPRFAAWITSALLLVATVLGLVAGSSPTSISFGWFAYQPLADATYISGDFAFIAGRPFWLQILLLRAAQPAFILTFVIALLFLWGVLSPRTQPWSLLFRTLVRPRLAPPRELEDPRPPRFAQGVGLLVVTVGLVLHLLGVPWALPIATAMAFVAAFLNAAFGLCLGCQLYLLLQRAGILGRAPRLP
;
A
#
# COMPACT_ATOMS: atom_id res chain seq x y z
N MET A 1 19.10 -26.45 -9.41
CA MET A 1 18.51 -25.17 -8.96
C MET A 1 18.96 -24.92 -7.54
N THR A 2 19.88 -24.00 -7.31
CA THR A 2 20.37 -23.64 -5.97
C THR A 2 19.21 -23.06 -5.16
N ALA A 3 19.01 -23.58 -3.94
CA ALA A 3 18.02 -23.06 -3.01
C ALA A 3 18.22 -21.53 -2.84
N PRO A 4 17.15 -20.73 -2.84
CA PRO A 4 17.29 -19.28 -2.64
C PRO A 4 17.95 -19.03 -1.29
N ALA A 5 19.06 -18.29 -1.29
CA ALA A 5 19.73 -17.89 -0.07
C ALA A 5 18.72 -17.19 0.86
N GLY A 6 18.62 -17.62 2.13
CA GLY A 6 17.71 -17.04 3.11
C GLY A 6 17.97 -15.55 3.34
N ILE A 7 16.99 -14.85 3.81
CA ILE A 7 17.05 -13.42 4.13
C ILE A 7 17.09 -13.19 5.65
N ASP A 8 17.71 -12.08 6.06
CA ASP A 8 17.68 -11.62 7.46
C ASP A 8 16.26 -11.14 7.81
N PRO A 9 15.56 -11.73 8.80
CA PRO A 9 14.17 -11.39 9.15
C PRO A 9 14.00 -9.95 9.63
N ARG A 10 15.07 -9.31 10.08
CA ARG A 10 15.05 -7.90 10.51
C ARG A 10 14.87 -6.92 9.33
N GLY A 11 15.27 -7.32 8.11
CA GLY A 11 15.11 -6.52 6.91
C GLY A 11 13.64 -6.24 6.56
N PRO A 12 12.80 -7.25 6.40
CA PRO A 12 11.35 -7.08 6.20
C PRO A 12 10.66 -6.28 7.31
N ARG A 13 11.04 -6.46 8.58
CA ARG A 13 10.51 -5.68 9.71
C ARG A 13 10.91 -4.21 9.65
N PHE A 14 12.15 -3.92 9.28
CA PHE A 14 12.62 -2.56 9.05
C PHE A 14 11.84 -1.87 7.93
N ALA A 15 11.65 -2.55 6.81
CA ALA A 15 10.83 -2.06 5.70
C ALA A 15 9.37 -1.83 6.13
N ALA A 16 8.81 -2.72 6.96
CA ALA A 16 7.45 -2.60 7.49
C ALA A 16 7.28 -1.37 8.39
N TRP A 17 8.26 -0.98 9.19
CA TRP A 17 8.23 0.26 9.98
C TRP A 17 8.10 1.50 9.09
N ILE A 18 8.91 1.60 8.05
CA ILE A 18 8.86 2.75 7.14
C ILE A 18 7.54 2.76 6.37
N THR A 19 7.12 1.60 5.86
CA THR A 19 5.87 1.47 5.11
C THR A 19 4.65 1.78 5.99
N SER A 20 4.63 1.36 7.26
CA SER A 20 3.54 1.70 8.19
C SER A 20 3.47 3.19 8.47
N ALA A 21 4.61 3.88 8.65
CA ALA A 21 4.63 5.32 8.82
C ALA A 21 4.07 6.06 7.58
N LEU A 22 4.47 5.64 6.37
CA LEU A 22 3.95 6.22 5.14
C LEU A 22 2.44 5.97 4.96
N LEU A 23 1.97 4.76 5.28
CA LEU A 23 0.56 4.40 5.20
C LEU A 23 -0.28 5.14 6.24
N LEU A 24 0.24 5.36 7.44
CA LEU A 24 -0.42 6.20 8.46
C LEU A 24 -0.62 7.61 7.93
N VAL A 25 0.43 8.23 7.38
CA VAL A 25 0.33 9.58 6.79
C VAL A 25 -0.69 9.59 5.64
N ALA A 26 -0.66 8.60 4.75
CA ALA A 26 -1.63 8.49 3.66
C ALA A 26 -3.07 8.36 4.16
N THR A 27 -3.29 7.57 5.21
CA THR A 27 -4.60 7.42 5.85
C THR A 27 -5.09 8.73 6.44
N VAL A 28 -4.24 9.42 7.21
CA VAL A 28 -4.58 10.73 7.81
C VAL A 28 -4.89 11.77 6.73
N LEU A 29 -4.06 11.86 5.69
CA LEU A 29 -4.31 12.77 4.57
C LEU A 29 -5.64 12.46 3.86
N GLY A 30 -5.97 11.17 3.69
CA GLY A 30 -7.23 10.76 3.11
C GLY A 30 -8.44 11.12 3.97
N LEU A 31 -8.32 10.99 5.30
CA LEU A 31 -9.37 11.36 6.25
C LEU A 31 -9.56 12.87 6.31
N VAL A 32 -8.47 13.64 6.34
CA VAL A 32 -8.52 15.11 6.40
C VAL A 32 -9.09 15.69 5.11
N ALA A 33 -8.67 15.19 3.94
CA ALA A 33 -9.21 15.64 2.66
C ALA A 33 -10.71 15.35 2.53
N GLY A 34 -11.18 14.23 3.10
CA GLY A 34 -12.61 13.90 3.13
C GLY A 34 -13.43 14.67 4.15
N SER A 35 -12.77 15.27 5.15
CA SER A 35 -13.43 16.07 6.20
C SER A 35 -13.49 17.56 5.90
N SER A 36 -13.01 18.03 4.74
CA SER A 36 -13.15 19.42 4.34
C SER A 36 -14.63 19.79 4.34
N PRO A 37 -15.05 20.80 5.11
CA PRO A 37 -16.46 21.18 5.21
C PRO A 37 -16.89 21.83 3.91
N THR A 38 -17.51 21.05 3.07
CA THR A 38 -18.26 21.55 1.95
C THR A 38 -19.69 21.86 2.41
N SER A 39 -20.21 22.99 2.03
CA SER A 39 -21.48 23.54 2.53
C SER A 39 -22.71 22.69 2.20
N ILE A 40 -22.57 21.60 1.48
CA ILE A 40 -23.63 20.69 1.09
C ILE A 40 -23.25 19.26 1.45
N SER A 41 -23.50 18.87 2.69
CA SER A 41 -23.34 17.50 3.15
C SER A 41 -24.60 16.68 2.85
N PHE A 42 -24.63 15.99 1.73
CA PHE A 42 -25.60 14.93 1.50
C PHE A 42 -25.02 13.61 2.01
N GLY A 43 -25.08 13.40 3.32
CA GLY A 43 -24.73 12.12 3.96
C GLY A 43 -23.41 11.54 3.48
N TRP A 44 -23.39 10.28 3.10
CA TRP A 44 -22.22 9.55 2.68
C TRP A 44 -21.55 10.06 1.37
N PHE A 45 -22.26 10.83 0.55
CA PHE A 45 -21.69 11.48 -0.65
C PHE A 45 -20.81 12.69 -0.32
N ALA A 46 -20.86 13.21 0.91
CA ALA A 46 -20.06 14.35 1.36
C ALA A 46 -18.54 14.07 1.34
N TYR A 47 -18.13 12.81 1.30
CA TYR A 47 -16.72 12.44 1.16
C TYR A 47 -16.17 12.63 -0.25
N GLN A 48 -16.99 12.90 -1.23
CA GLN A 48 -16.48 13.12 -2.59
C GLN A 48 -15.89 14.53 -2.71
N PRO A 49 -14.55 14.70 -2.77
CA PRO A 49 -13.90 16.02 -2.77
C PRO A 49 -14.20 16.86 -4.02
N LEU A 50 -15.12 16.40 -4.85
CA LEU A 50 -15.55 17.04 -6.08
C LEU A 50 -17.07 17.21 -6.18
N ALA A 51 -17.80 16.87 -5.12
CA ALA A 51 -19.23 17.17 -5.09
C ALA A 51 -19.48 18.68 -5.32
N ASP A 52 -18.59 19.54 -4.82
CA ASP A 52 -18.69 20.99 -4.99
C ASP A 52 -18.31 21.47 -6.38
N ALA A 53 -17.29 20.91 -6.99
CA ALA A 53 -16.86 21.31 -8.34
C ALA A 53 -17.92 21.00 -9.40
N THR A 54 -18.76 19.97 -9.15
CA THR A 54 -19.86 19.60 -10.03
C THR A 54 -21.09 20.47 -9.87
N TYR A 55 -21.30 21.06 -8.69
CA TYR A 55 -22.52 21.82 -8.38
C TYR A 55 -22.42 23.33 -8.70
N ILE A 56 -21.21 23.89 -8.61
CA ILE A 56 -21.00 25.34 -8.77
C ILE A 56 -21.00 25.80 -10.23
N SER A 57 -20.71 24.92 -11.19
CA SER A 57 -20.45 25.38 -12.56
C SER A 57 -21.66 25.37 -13.50
N GLY A 58 -22.78 24.74 -13.15
CA GLY A 58 -23.99 24.72 -14.01
C GLY A 58 -23.80 24.22 -15.46
N ASP A 59 -22.56 24.16 -15.91
CA ASP A 59 -22.14 23.73 -17.25
C ASP A 59 -21.48 22.35 -17.17
N PHE A 60 -22.29 21.33 -17.31
CA PHE A 60 -21.88 19.92 -17.14
C PHE A 60 -21.01 19.33 -18.25
N ALA A 61 -20.75 20.04 -19.33
CA ALA A 61 -20.12 19.43 -20.49
C ALA A 61 -18.63 19.66 -20.62
N PHE A 62 -18.15 20.89 -20.37
CA PHE A 62 -16.73 21.21 -20.59
C PHE A 62 -16.27 22.33 -19.65
N ILE A 63 -15.24 22.08 -18.84
CA ILE A 63 -14.50 23.10 -18.12
C ILE A 63 -13.12 23.19 -18.77
N ALA A 64 -12.72 24.38 -19.21
CA ALA A 64 -11.42 24.63 -19.87
C ALA A 64 -11.15 23.74 -21.10
N GLY A 65 -12.17 23.44 -21.92
CA GLY A 65 -12.01 22.69 -23.16
C GLY A 65 -11.73 21.19 -23.00
N ARG A 66 -11.86 20.64 -21.80
CA ARG A 66 -11.68 19.21 -21.53
C ARG A 66 -13.01 18.54 -21.14
N PRO A 67 -13.20 17.26 -21.48
CA PRO A 67 -14.38 16.51 -21.04
C PRO A 67 -14.41 16.45 -19.50
N PHE A 68 -15.58 16.72 -18.94
CA PHE A 68 -15.82 16.81 -17.49
C PHE A 68 -15.30 15.62 -16.69
N TRP A 69 -15.51 14.39 -17.18
CA TRP A 69 -15.02 13.17 -16.51
C TRP A 69 -13.49 13.14 -16.36
N LEU A 70 -12.75 13.64 -17.36
CA LEU A 70 -11.29 13.70 -17.30
C LEU A 70 -10.81 14.67 -16.23
N GLN A 71 -11.50 15.79 -16.09
CA GLN A 71 -11.17 16.79 -15.07
C GLN A 71 -11.40 16.25 -13.65
N ILE A 72 -12.50 15.52 -13.44
CA ILE A 72 -12.78 14.83 -12.18
C ILE A 72 -11.64 13.83 -11.85
N LEU A 73 -11.25 13.01 -12.81
CA LEU A 73 -10.15 12.04 -12.61
C LEU A 73 -8.85 12.74 -12.25
N LEU A 74 -8.50 13.84 -12.94
CA LEU A 74 -7.27 14.58 -12.67
C LEU A 74 -7.28 15.22 -11.27
N LEU A 75 -8.42 15.80 -10.86
CA LEU A 75 -8.55 16.38 -9.53
C LEU A 75 -8.46 15.32 -8.42
N ARG A 76 -9.07 14.14 -8.60
CA ARG A 76 -8.94 13.02 -7.67
C ARG A 76 -7.50 12.49 -7.62
N ALA A 77 -6.84 12.36 -8.78
CA ALA A 77 -5.45 11.93 -8.87
C ALA A 77 -4.46 12.95 -8.29
N ALA A 78 -4.80 14.25 -8.28
CA ALA A 78 -3.97 15.31 -7.71
C ALA A 78 -4.02 15.39 -6.18
N GLN A 79 -4.89 14.63 -5.52
CA GLN A 79 -4.98 14.64 -4.06
C GLN A 79 -3.70 14.10 -3.41
N PRO A 80 -3.18 14.76 -2.36
CA PRO A 80 -1.94 14.33 -1.67
C PRO A 80 -2.02 12.88 -1.17
N ALA A 81 -3.17 12.46 -0.64
CA ALA A 81 -3.40 11.10 -0.20
C ALA A 81 -3.29 10.08 -1.35
N PHE A 82 -3.85 10.42 -2.52
CA PHE A 82 -3.74 9.57 -3.71
C PHE A 82 -2.30 9.46 -4.19
N ILE A 83 -1.60 10.60 -4.32
CA ILE A 83 -0.21 10.64 -4.79
C ILE A 83 0.69 9.80 -3.86
N LEU A 84 0.57 9.98 -2.55
CA LEU A 84 1.36 9.22 -1.58
C LEU A 84 1.04 7.73 -1.66
N THR A 85 -0.25 7.35 -1.73
CA THR A 85 -0.65 5.95 -1.86
C THR A 85 -0.16 5.34 -3.17
N PHE A 86 -0.16 6.09 -4.26
CA PHE A 86 0.39 5.66 -5.55
C PHE A 86 1.90 5.41 -5.46
N VAL A 87 2.65 6.27 -4.79
CA VAL A 87 4.08 6.05 -4.53
C VAL A 87 4.29 4.79 -3.69
N ILE A 88 3.47 4.56 -2.66
CA ILE A 88 3.53 3.33 -1.85
C ILE A 88 3.22 2.09 -2.71
N ALA A 89 2.25 2.16 -3.62
CA ALA A 89 1.95 1.08 -4.55
C ALA A 89 3.16 0.75 -5.46
N LEU A 90 3.86 1.77 -5.96
CA LEU A 90 5.09 1.58 -6.74
C LEU A 90 6.21 0.94 -5.91
N LEU A 91 6.34 1.29 -4.63
CA LEU A 91 7.31 0.68 -3.72
C LEU A 91 6.98 -0.80 -3.44
N PHE A 92 5.71 -1.14 -3.28
CA PHE A 92 5.26 -2.53 -3.18
C PHE A 92 5.53 -3.31 -4.47
N LEU A 93 5.19 -2.73 -5.63
CA LEU A 93 5.47 -3.32 -6.94
C LEU A 93 6.97 -3.59 -7.12
N TRP A 94 7.82 -2.60 -6.77
CA TRP A 94 9.27 -2.78 -6.81
C TRP A 94 9.72 -3.93 -5.90
N GLY A 95 9.18 -4.02 -4.69
CA GLY A 95 9.48 -5.13 -3.76
C GLY A 95 9.06 -6.50 -4.27
N VAL A 96 7.96 -6.57 -5.04
CA VAL A 96 7.52 -7.80 -5.70
C VAL A 96 8.44 -8.17 -6.86
N LEU A 97 8.80 -7.21 -7.71
CA LEU A 97 9.59 -7.44 -8.91
C LEU A 97 11.07 -7.67 -8.59
N SER A 98 11.66 -6.81 -7.77
CA SER A 98 13.08 -6.81 -7.46
C SER A 98 13.37 -6.54 -5.97
N PRO A 99 13.17 -7.52 -5.08
CA PRO A 99 13.34 -7.35 -3.63
C PRO A 99 14.75 -6.91 -3.23
N ARG A 100 15.77 -7.27 -4.03
CA ARG A 100 17.17 -6.95 -3.74
C ARG A 100 17.52 -5.48 -3.95
N THR A 101 16.86 -4.81 -4.89
CA THR A 101 17.11 -3.41 -5.27
C THR A 101 16.10 -2.44 -4.66
N GLN A 102 15.08 -2.96 -3.97
CA GLN A 102 14.09 -2.15 -3.28
C GLN A 102 14.79 -1.18 -2.30
N PRO A 103 14.40 0.12 -2.26
CA PRO A 103 15.09 1.15 -1.47
C PRO A 103 15.27 0.78 0.00
N TRP A 104 14.24 0.22 0.64
CA TRP A 104 14.30 -0.18 2.06
C TRP A 104 15.27 -1.34 2.30
N SER A 105 15.33 -2.30 1.38
CA SER A 105 16.28 -3.41 1.44
C SER A 105 17.72 -2.94 1.25
N LEU A 106 17.95 -1.96 0.38
CA LEU A 106 19.26 -1.33 0.20
C LEU A 106 19.65 -0.56 1.48
N LEU A 107 18.75 0.28 1.98
CA LEU A 107 18.99 1.07 3.19
C LEU A 107 19.31 0.16 4.39
N PHE A 108 18.54 -0.91 4.59
CA PHE A 108 18.82 -1.88 5.63
C PHE A 108 20.21 -2.50 5.50
N ARG A 109 20.59 -2.96 4.29
CA ARG A 109 21.86 -3.64 4.07
C ARG A 109 23.07 -2.72 4.21
N THR A 110 22.94 -1.45 3.83
CA THR A 110 24.05 -0.48 3.83
C THR A 110 24.25 0.21 5.16
N LEU A 111 23.15 0.58 5.84
CA LEU A 111 23.21 1.41 7.05
C LEU A 111 22.94 0.64 8.35
N VAL A 112 22.02 -0.32 8.33
CA VAL A 112 21.54 -0.98 9.54
C VAL A 112 22.30 -2.29 9.78
N ARG A 113 22.36 -3.16 8.77
CA ARG A 113 22.98 -4.49 8.88
C ARG A 113 24.45 -4.46 9.37
N PRO A 114 25.32 -3.53 8.93
CA PRO A 114 26.71 -3.50 9.39
C PRO A 114 26.88 -3.22 10.89
N ARG A 115 25.82 -2.60 11.51
CA ARG A 115 25.80 -2.27 12.95
C ARG A 115 25.18 -3.36 13.82
N LEU A 116 24.67 -4.43 13.19
CA LEU A 116 24.00 -5.52 13.89
C LEU A 116 24.84 -6.79 13.88
N ALA A 117 24.73 -7.57 14.96
CA ALA A 117 25.31 -8.93 15.01
C ALA A 117 24.71 -9.80 13.88
N PRO A 118 25.44 -10.83 13.41
CA PRO A 118 24.93 -11.78 12.43
C PRO A 118 23.57 -12.33 12.84
N PRO A 119 22.63 -12.53 11.88
CA PRO A 119 21.33 -13.11 12.19
C PRO A 119 21.50 -14.55 12.70
N ARG A 120 20.71 -14.93 13.71
CA ARG A 120 20.72 -16.28 14.27
C ARG A 120 20.12 -17.30 13.31
N GLU A 121 19.11 -16.87 12.55
CA GLU A 121 18.39 -17.70 11.59
C GLU A 121 18.10 -16.88 10.32
N LEU A 122 18.04 -17.56 9.18
CA LEU A 122 17.66 -16.98 7.91
C LEU A 122 16.26 -17.48 7.53
N GLU A 123 15.42 -16.60 7.02
CA GLU A 123 14.05 -16.91 6.60
C GLU A 123 13.93 -17.09 5.09
N ASP A 124 12.92 -17.86 4.65
CA ASP A 124 12.54 -17.97 3.23
C ASP A 124 12.10 -16.59 2.70
N PRO A 125 12.64 -16.11 1.58
CA PRO A 125 12.25 -14.82 0.99
C PRO A 125 10.85 -14.82 0.33
N ARG A 126 10.21 -15.97 0.12
CA ARG A 126 8.95 -16.10 -0.62
C ARG A 126 7.75 -15.50 0.14
N PRO A 127 7.50 -15.84 1.44
CA PRO A 127 6.37 -15.29 2.17
C PRO A 127 6.39 -13.77 2.28
N PRO A 128 7.50 -13.09 2.61
CA PRO A 128 7.55 -11.62 2.63
C PRO A 128 7.29 -10.98 1.25
N ARG A 129 7.77 -11.60 0.17
CA ARG A 129 7.49 -11.13 -1.20
C ARG A 129 6.02 -11.25 -1.55
N PHE A 130 5.38 -12.36 -1.16
CA PHE A 130 3.94 -12.56 -1.31
C PHE A 130 3.15 -11.51 -0.51
N ALA A 131 3.57 -11.23 0.73
CA ALA A 131 2.96 -10.20 1.56
C ALA A 131 2.99 -8.81 0.91
N GLN A 132 4.08 -8.45 0.23
CA GLN A 132 4.15 -7.22 -0.56
C GLN A 132 3.18 -7.23 -1.75
N GLY A 133 2.97 -8.38 -2.39
CA GLY A 133 1.96 -8.55 -3.43
C GLY A 133 0.54 -8.33 -2.92
N VAL A 134 0.22 -8.83 -1.74
CA VAL A 134 -1.08 -8.59 -1.07
C VAL A 134 -1.24 -7.09 -0.73
N GLY A 135 -0.20 -6.46 -0.18
CA GLY A 135 -0.20 -5.01 0.07
C GLY A 135 -0.43 -4.20 -1.20
N LEU A 136 0.27 -4.55 -2.29
CA LEU A 136 0.07 -3.94 -3.61
C LEU A 136 -1.38 -4.06 -4.08
N LEU A 137 -1.97 -5.26 -3.98
CA LEU A 137 -3.36 -5.50 -4.36
C LEU A 137 -4.32 -4.58 -3.59
N VAL A 138 -4.19 -4.54 -2.27
CA VAL A 138 -5.09 -3.75 -1.40
C VAL A 138 -5.01 -2.26 -1.73
N VAL A 139 -3.80 -1.68 -1.84
CA VAL A 139 -3.66 -0.25 -2.14
C VAL A 139 -4.08 0.08 -3.57
N THR A 140 -3.85 -0.82 -4.54
CA THR A 140 -4.27 -0.64 -5.93
C THR A 140 -5.79 -0.65 -6.05
N VAL A 141 -6.47 -1.57 -5.37
CA VAL A 141 -7.94 -1.57 -5.30
C VAL A 141 -8.44 -0.27 -4.69
N GLY A 142 -7.84 0.20 -3.60
CA GLY A 142 -8.17 1.50 -3.00
C GLY A 142 -8.01 2.68 -3.97
N LEU A 143 -6.90 2.72 -4.71
CA LEU A 143 -6.64 3.76 -5.72
C LEU A 143 -7.67 3.74 -6.86
N VAL A 144 -7.99 2.56 -7.40
CA VAL A 144 -8.98 2.40 -8.47
C VAL A 144 -10.37 2.81 -8.00
N LEU A 145 -10.81 2.33 -6.83
CA LEU A 145 -12.12 2.68 -6.28
C LEU A 145 -12.22 4.18 -5.97
N HIS A 146 -11.13 4.81 -5.51
CA HIS A 146 -11.09 6.25 -5.31
C HIS A 146 -11.27 7.02 -6.62
N LEU A 147 -10.59 6.63 -7.70
CA LEU A 147 -10.79 7.22 -9.03
C LEU A 147 -12.22 7.03 -9.54
N LEU A 148 -12.84 5.89 -9.26
CA LEU A 148 -14.25 5.63 -9.58
C LEU A 148 -15.23 6.41 -8.69
N GLY A 149 -14.74 7.09 -7.64
CA GLY A 149 -15.56 7.92 -6.77
C GLY A 149 -16.24 7.18 -5.63
N VAL A 150 -15.78 5.99 -5.31
CA VAL A 150 -16.27 5.25 -4.14
C VAL A 150 -15.82 5.97 -2.86
N PRO A 151 -16.76 6.44 -2.01
CA PRO A 151 -16.40 7.16 -0.79
C PRO A 151 -15.62 6.25 0.17
N TRP A 152 -14.69 6.83 0.93
CA TRP A 152 -13.87 6.15 1.93
C TRP A 152 -12.93 5.05 1.39
N ALA A 153 -12.95 4.74 0.09
CA ALA A 153 -12.15 3.65 -0.47
C ALA A 153 -10.65 3.80 -0.17
N LEU A 154 -10.10 4.99 -0.39
CA LEU A 154 -8.68 5.24 -0.18
C LEU A 154 -8.27 5.18 1.30
N PRO A 155 -8.95 5.89 2.25
CA PRO A 155 -8.65 5.77 3.67
C PRO A 155 -8.81 4.36 4.22
N ILE A 156 -9.84 3.61 3.81
CA ILE A 156 -10.03 2.23 4.25
C ILE A 156 -8.90 1.34 3.76
N ALA A 157 -8.55 1.41 2.48
CA ALA A 157 -7.47 0.60 1.91
C ALA A 157 -6.11 0.89 2.56
N THR A 158 -5.79 2.18 2.76
CA THR A 158 -4.54 2.59 3.42
C THR A 158 -4.51 2.21 4.89
N ALA A 159 -5.64 2.31 5.61
CA ALA A 159 -5.76 1.88 7.00
C ALA A 159 -5.60 0.36 7.16
N MET A 160 -6.20 -0.43 6.29
CA MET A 160 -6.02 -1.90 6.29
C MET A 160 -4.56 -2.28 6.03
N ALA A 161 -3.93 -1.65 5.03
CA ALA A 161 -2.52 -1.87 4.72
C ALA A 161 -1.61 -1.39 5.86
N PHE A 162 -1.95 -0.27 6.52
CA PHE A 162 -1.25 0.24 7.71
C PHE A 162 -1.28 -0.77 8.85
N VAL A 163 -2.46 -1.28 9.21
CA VAL A 163 -2.60 -2.26 10.29
C VAL A 163 -1.75 -3.50 9.99
N ALA A 164 -1.79 -4.03 8.77
CA ALA A 164 -1.01 -5.19 8.38
C ALA A 164 0.51 -4.93 8.47
N ALA A 165 0.97 -3.77 7.99
CA ALA A 165 2.38 -3.37 8.06
C ALA A 165 2.83 -3.12 9.50
N PHE A 166 2.01 -2.47 10.32
CA PHE A 166 2.29 -2.19 11.72
C PHE A 166 2.38 -3.47 12.56
N LEU A 167 1.47 -4.42 12.38
CA LEU A 167 1.53 -5.72 13.05
C LEU A 167 2.84 -6.46 12.73
N ASN A 168 3.27 -6.41 11.48
CA ASN A 168 4.56 -7.00 11.10
C ASN A 168 5.73 -6.23 11.72
N ALA A 169 5.69 -4.91 11.72
CA ALA A 169 6.76 -4.08 12.28
C ALA A 169 6.91 -4.24 13.80
N ALA A 170 5.81 -4.09 14.54
CA ALA A 170 5.81 -4.08 16.00
C ALA A 170 5.92 -5.48 16.61
N PHE A 171 5.12 -6.43 16.10
CA PHE A 171 4.97 -7.76 16.71
C PHE A 171 5.64 -8.86 15.90
N GLY A 172 6.16 -8.58 14.70
CA GLY A 172 6.68 -9.61 13.79
C GLY A 172 5.57 -10.48 13.17
N LEU A 173 4.30 -10.07 13.32
CA LEU A 173 3.15 -10.80 12.79
C LEU A 173 2.88 -10.38 11.34
N CYS A 174 3.44 -11.11 10.39
CA CYS A 174 3.23 -10.87 8.98
C CYS A 174 1.95 -11.56 8.50
N LEU A 175 0.83 -10.82 8.39
CA LEU A 175 -0.45 -11.36 7.93
C LEU A 175 -0.37 -11.97 6.53
N GLY A 176 0.35 -11.33 5.60
CA GLY A 176 0.57 -11.88 4.25
C GLY A 176 1.40 -13.16 4.27
N CYS A 177 2.37 -13.28 5.18
CA CYS A 177 3.15 -14.52 5.35
C CYS A 177 2.26 -15.65 5.88
N GLN A 178 1.37 -15.36 6.83
CA GLN A 178 0.40 -16.33 7.35
C GLN A 178 -0.56 -16.81 6.25
N LEU A 179 -1.07 -15.87 5.45
CA LEU A 179 -1.90 -16.19 4.30
C LEU A 179 -1.16 -17.07 3.29
N TYR A 180 0.10 -16.77 3.00
CA TYR A 180 0.95 -17.61 2.13
C TYR A 180 1.04 -19.04 2.65
N LEU A 181 1.32 -19.21 3.95
CA LEU A 181 1.42 -20.53 4.57
C LEU A 181 0.10 -21.29 4.57
N LEU A 182 -1.03 -20.60 4.77
CA LEU A 182 -2.37 -21.19 4.68
C LEU A 182 -2.67 -21.68 3.25
N LEU A 183 -2.40 -20.87 2.23
CA LEU A 183 -2.58 -21.23 0.83
C LEU A 183 -1.67 -22.41 0.42
N GLN A 184 -0.48 -22.47 0.99
CA GLN A 184 0.46 -23.58 0.77
C GLN A 184 -0.05 -24.87 1.43
N ARG A 185 -0.62 -24.79 2.65
CA ARG A 185 -1.25 -25.93 3.34
C ARG A 185 -2.50 -26.41 2.60
N ALA A 186 -3.28 -25.49 2.01
CA ALA A 186 -4.43 -25.82 1.18
C ALA A 186 -4.07 -26.42 -0.19
N GLY A 187 -2.76 -26.51 -0.53
CA GLY A 187 -2.29 -27.08 -1.81
C GLY A 187 -2.46 -26.16 -3.01
N ILE A 188 -2.90 -24.91 -2.83
CA ILE A 188 -3.09 -23.91 -3.90
C ILE A 188 -1.73 -23.38 -4.37
N LEU A 189 -0.80 -23.17 -3.46
CA LEU A 189 0.58 -22.81 -3.77
C LEU A 189 1.46 -24.07 -3.62
N GLY A 190 2.27 -24.37 -4.64
CA GLY A 190 3.13 -25.54 -4.65
C GLY A 190 3.99 -25.67 -3.39
N ARG A 191 4.23 -26.93 -2.94
CA ARG A 191 5.03 -27.21 -1.75
C ARG A 191 6.43 -26.60 -1.88
N ALA A 192 6.89 -25.90 -0.82
CA ALA A 192 8.29 -25.51 -0.74
C ALA A 192 9.19 -26.75 -0.77
N PRO A 193 10.33 -26.73 -1.49
CA PRO A 193 11.35 -27.74 -1.33
C PRO A 193 11.76 -27.75 0.15
N ARG A 194 11.76 -28.92 0.78
CA ARG A 194 12.33 -29.07 2.12
C ARG A 194 13.81 -28.68 2.02
N LEU A 195 14.21 -27.69 2.77
CA LEU A 195 15.63 -27.40 2.96
C LEU A 195 16.24 -28.61 3.69
N PRO A 196 17.39 -29.09 3.25
CA PRO A 196 18.11 -30.19 3.94
C PRO A 196 18.54 -29.76 5.31
#